data_cc1b27bdca7a26ca3974029d866ef343
#
_entry.id   cc1b27bdca7a26ca3974029d866ef343
#
_cell.length_a   1.000
_cell.length_b   1.000
_cell.length_c   1.000
_cell.angle_alpha   90.00
_cell.angle_beta   90.00
_cell.angle_gamma   90.00
#
_symmetry.space_group_name_H-M   'P 1'
#
loop_
_entity.id
_entity.type
_entity.pdbx_description
1 polymer ?
#
loop_
_entity_poly.entity_id
_entity_poly.type
_entity_poly.pdbx_seq_one_letter_code
_entity_poly.pdbx_strand_id
1 'polypeptide(L)'
;MVKTKDLEYSKYSLLILGGVFFLIYSILLYRFGRQCIPLRIVGTTVINFCFISFAYIGATKNRSLRNKMLIGALILYALGDILAIFSVVLGGILYLSGHLLLIYSLYVTTLITKKHVVCFFAFILLLMSILIILFNDDLKSFSIYFLYSIILSLKFALAISYPKYFIASLIFALSDIVGVIRLAYFDDSIFIFNVFTLAVYYAGIALYTLNAYDYERKPVVTWRNMTVLSRNLIDKDIRFCFTHGWGKDIANGKYLAMHSDAYIAVDRNDKDKLEKHLPKMEYKVVDCFDGCNLYVYYSELFGYLNVSFREFTDNGVILGKKEYKIKNYRSLFLKAGIPAIAKNKT
;
A
#
# COMPACT_ATOMS: atom_id res chain seq x y z
N MET A 1 -21.24 -4.26 27.86
CA MET A 1 -20.92 -3.05 27.09
C MET A 1 -19.67 -2.28 27.58
N VAL A 2 -19.06 -2.66 28.69
CA VAL A 2 -17.85 -2.01 29.26
C VAL A 2 -16.54 -2.50 28.62
N LYS A 3 -16.49 -3.76 28.13
CA LYS A 3 -15.26 -4.37 27.56
C LYS A 3 -14.73 -3.75 26.26
N THR A 4 -15.52 -2.99 25.52
CA THR A 4 -15.07 -2.43 24.22
C THR A 4 -14.31 -1.11 24.35
N LYS A 5 -14.62 -0.30 25.37
CA LYS A 5 -13.91 0.98 25.59
C LYS A 5 -12.51 0.79 26.17
N ASP A 6 -12.35 -0.15 27.11
CA ASP A 6 -11.03 -0.42 27.73
C ASP A 6 -10.03 -0.99 26.71
N LEU A 7 -10.52 -1.75 25.71
CA LEU A 7 -9.69 -2.23 24.61
C LEU A 7 -9.27 -1.11 23.65
N GLU A 8 -10.04 -0.07 23.49
CA GLU A 8 -9.68 1.09 22.65
C GLU A 8 -8.58 1.95 23.30
N TYR A 9 -8.64 2.18 24.61
CA TYR A 9 -7.58 2.91 25.31
C TYR A 9 -6.26 2.16 25.34
N SER A 10 -6.28 0.85 25.54
CA SER A 10 -5.06 0.01 25.48
C SER A 10 -4.43 -0.03 24.08
N LYS A 11 -5.23 0.25 23.05
CA LYS A 11 -4.82 0.21 21.65
C LYS A 11 -3.75 1.27 21.32
N TYR A 12 -3.87 2.49 21.84
CA TYR A 12 -2.94 3.59 21.57
C TYR A 12 -1.79 3.69 22.59
N SER A 13 -1.78 2.86 23.62
CA SER A 13 -0.78 2.93 24.69
C SER A 13 0.66 2.83 24.16
N LEU A 14 0.93 1.93 23.23
CA LEU A 14 2.25 1.78 22.61
C LEU A 14 2.65 2.98 21.76
N LEU A 15 1.71 3.60 21.08
CA LEU A 15 1.96 4.82 20.28
C LEU A 15 2.31 6.00 21.21
N ILE A 16 1.55 6.17 22.28
CA ILE A 16 1.80 7.20 23.30
C ILE A 16 3.13 6.93 23.99
N LEU A 17 3.41 5.67 24.34
CA LEU A 17 4.66 5.27 24.98
C LEU A 17 5.87 5.59 24.06
N GLY A 18 5.77 5.30 22.75
CA GLY A 18 6.78 5.69 21.78
C GLY A 18 7.03 7.20 21.75
N GLY A 19 5.97 8.00 21.81
CA GLY A 19 6.07 9.47 21.92
C GLY A 19 6.74 9.93 23.22
N VAL A 20 6.40 9.33 24.36
CA VAL A 20 7.04 9.62 25.66
C VAL A 20 8.54 9.26 25.63
N PHE A 21 8.88 8.09 25.10
CA PHE A 21 10.29 7.70 24.95
C PHE A 21 11.03 8.64 24.00
N PHE A 22 10.41 9.12 22.94
CA PHE A 22 11.00 10.13 22.07
C PHE A 22 11.33 11.44 22.82
N LEU A 23 10.42 11.93 23.65
CA LEU A 23 10.66 13.12 24.48
C LEU A 23 11.81 12.91 25.47
N ILE A 24 11.81 11.80 26.19
CA ILE A 24 12.91 11.44 27.11
C ILE A 24 14.23 11.35 26.35
N TYR A 25 14.26 10.66 25.24
CA TYR A 25 15.42 10.52 24.37
C TYR A 25 15.96 11.90 23.91
N SER A 26 15.07 12.81 23.50
CA SER A 26 15.44 14.15 23.08
C SER A 26 16.10 14.97 24.21
N ILE A 27 15.54 14.86 25.43
CA ILE A 27 16.14 15.51 26.62
C ILE A 27 17.51 14.92 26.95
N LEU A 28 17.65 13.61 26.88
CA LEU A 28 18.93 12.94 27.14
C LEU A 28 19.97 13.27 26.08
N LEU A 29 19.59 13.35 24.80
CA LEU A 29 20.46 13.81 23.71
C LEU A 29 20.94 15.25 23.92
N TYR A 30 20.06 16.12 24.44
CA TYR A 30 20.44 17.48 24.80
C TYR A 30 21.52 17.51 25.88
N ARG A 31 21.34 16.66 26.91
CA ARG A 31 22.26 16.65 28.07
C ARG A 31 23.59 15.97 27.78
N PHE A 32 23.58 14.86 27.06
CA PHE A 32 24.77 14.00 26.87
C PHE A 32 25.44 14.18 25.50
N GLY A 33 24.80 14.90 24.60
CA GLY A 33 25.26 15.12 23.25
C GLY A 33 25.07 13.92 22.30
N ARG A 34 25.20 14.19 21.01
CA ARG A 34 25.07 13.17 19.95
C ARG A 34 26.21 12.14 19.92
N GLN A 35 27.32 12.43 20.57
CA GLN A 35 28.48 11.53 20.62
C GLN A 35 28.24 10.30 21.51
N CYS A 36 27.20 10.32 22.34
CA CYS A 36 26.83 9.17 23.16
C CYS A 36 26.16 8.08 22.30
N ILE A 37 26.97 7.27 21.62
CA ILE A 37 26.52 6.15 20.75
C ILE A 37 25.56 5.20 21.46
N PRO A 38 25.83 4.72 22.69
CA PRO A 38 24.90 3.83 23.39
C PRO A 38 23.50 4.44 23.59
N LEU A 39 23.43 5.72 23.94
CA LEU A 39 22.16 6.43 24.10
C LEU A 39 21.39 6.48 22.77
N ARG A 40 22.08 6.73 21.66
CA ARG A 40 21.46 6.77 20.33
C ARG A 40 20.89 5.41 19.95
N ILE A 41 21.65 4.34 20.14
CA ILE A 41 21.20 2.98 19.84
C ILE A 41 19.99 2.61 20.70
N VAL A 42 20.09 2.77 22.01
CA VAL A 42 19.00 2.40 22.94
C VAL A 42 17.75 3.24 22.68
N GLY A 43 17.90 4.56 22.54
CA GLY A 43 16.78 5.47 22.32
C GLY A 43 16.02 5.14 21.04
N THR A 44 16.72 5.02 19.91
CA THR A 44 16.08 4.69 18.61
C THR A 44 15.46 3.30 18.61
N THR A 45 16.13 2.30 19.24
CA THR A 45 15.61 0.94 19.33
C THR A 45 14.30 0.89 20.12
N VAL A 46 14.23 1.53 21.27
CA VAL A 46 13.02 1.53 22.12
C VAL A 46 11.85 2.22 21.42
N ILE A 47 12.09 3.39 20.80
CA ILE A 47 11.05 4.11 20.08
C ILE A 47 10.51 3.28 18.91
N ASN A 48 11.39 2.74 18.07
CA ASN A 48 11.01 1.93 16.92
C ASN A 48 10.31 0.63 17.35
N PHE A 49 10.75 0.00 18.45
CA PHE A 49 10.09 -1.18 19.00
C PHE A 49 8.63 -0.89 19.39
N CYS A 50 8.34 0.27 20.00
CA CYS A 50 6.98 0.67 20.34
C CYS A 50 6.12 0.80 19.07
N PHE A 51 6.63 1.46 18.04
CA PHE A 51 5.88 1.68 16.79
C PHE A 51 5.69 0.39 16.00
N ILE A 52 6.71 -0.46 15.88
CA ILE A 52 6.60 -1.74 15.20
C ILE A 52 5.63 -2.67 15.94
N SER A 53 5.70 -2.74 17.27
CA SER A 53 4.79 -3.54 18.08
C SER A 53 3.34 -3.06 17.92
N PHE A 54 3.11 -1.75 17.91
CA PHE A 54 1.81 -1.18 17.64
C PHE A 54 1.29 -1.59 16.25
N ALA A 55 2.10 -1.42 15.20
CA ALA A 55 1.74 -1.82 13.84
C ALA A 55 1.49 -3.33 13.72
N TYR A 56 2.31 -4.16 14.40
CA TYR A 56 2.16 -5.60 14.40
C TYR A 56 0.82 -6.03 15.02
N ILE A 57 0.44 -5.48 16.17
CA ILE A 57 -0.86 -5.75 16.79
C ILE A 57 -2.02 -5.36 15.85
N GLY A 58 -1.91 -4.23 15.15
CA GLY A 58 -2.87 -3.85 14.12
C GLY A 58 -2.94 -4.86 12.98
N ALA A 59 -1.80 -5.28 12.48
CA ALA A 59 -1.68 -6.22 11.37
C ALA A 59 -2.09 -7.66 11.71
N THR A 60 -1.99 -8.10 12.98
CA THR A 60 -2.49 -9.43 13.38
C THR A 60 -3.99 -9.55 13.20
N LYS A 61 -4.71 -8.44 13.31
CA LYS A 61 -6.15 -8.37 13.09
C LYS A 61 -6.51 -8.23 11.61
N ASN A 62 -5.61 -7.65 10.80
CA ASN A 62 -5.78 -7.47 9.35
C ASN A 62 -4.53 -7.96 8.62
N ARG A 63 -4.47 -9.25 8.31
CA ARG A 63 -3.32 -9.93 7.68
C ARG A 63 -3.18 -9.65 6.19
N SER A 64 -3.44 -8.43 5.74
CA SER A 64 -3.26 -8.05 4.35
C SER A 64 -1.79 -8.02 3.94
N LEU A 65 -1.50 -8.27 2.67
CA LEU A 65 -0.16 -8.13 2.09
C LEU A 65 0.41 -6.74 2.37
N ARG A 66 -0.43 -5.71 2.29
CA ARG A 66 -0.05 -4.32 2.58
C ARG A 66 0.49 -4.17 4.00
N ASN A 67 -0.17 -4.75 5.00
CA ASN A 67 0.28 -4.67 6.39
C ASN A 67 1.56 -5.48 6.63
N LYS A 68 1.72 -6.62 5.98
CA LYS A 68 2.98 -7.39 6.03
C LYS A 68 4.16 -6.56 5.48
N MET A 69 3.96 -5.91 4.32
CA MET A 69 4.98 -5.04 3.72
C MET A 69 5.24 -3.78 4.55
N LEU A 70 4.22 -3.20 5.17
CA LEU A 70 4.36 -2.07 6.09
C LEU A 70 5.25 -2.43 7.29
N ILE A 71 5.00 -3.58 7.93
CA ILE A 71 5.85 -4.04 9.04
C ILE A 71 7.29 -4.26 8.57
N GLY A 72 7.48 -4.93 7.42
CA GLY A 72 8.80 -5.09 6.83
C GLY A 72 9.52 -3.76 6.59
N ALA A 73 8.82 -2.76 6.08
CA ALA A 73 9.37 -1.42 5.88
C ALA A 73 9.74 -0.74 7.20
N LEU A 74 8.90 -0.84 8.23
CA LEU A 74 9.19 -0.28 9.56
C LEU A 74 10.41 -0.95 10.21
N ILE A 75 10.58 -2.27 10.04
CA ILE A 75 11.78 -2.98 10.51
C ILE A 75 13.02 -2.47 9.78
N LEU A 76 12.96 -2.30 8.45
CA LEU A 76 14.08 -1.77 7.67
C LEU A 76 14.43 -0.33 8.06
N TYR A 77 13.44 0.51 8.35
CA TYR A 77 13.70 1.87 8.86
C TYR A 77 14.34 1.83 10.24
N ALA A 78 13.87 0.97 11.16
CA ALA A 78 14.48 0.82 12.48
C ALA A 78 15.94 0.35 12.41
N LEU A 79 16.25 -0.62 11.55
CA LEU A 79 17.61 -1.06 11.29
C LEU A 79 18.44 0.05 10.62
N GLY A 80 17.81 0.82 9.72
CA GLY A 80 18.41 2.01 9.09
C GLY A 80 18.81 3.05 10.12
N ASP A 81 17.95 3.34 11.10
CA ASP A 81 18.25 4.28 12.21
C ASP A 81 19.49 3.86 13.00
N ILE A 82 19.60 2.56 13.29
CA ILE A 82 20.74 2.02 14.05
C ILE A 82 22.01 2.04 13.21
N LEU A 83 21.96 1.56 11.95
CA LEU A 83 23.13 1.48 11.10
C LEU A 83 23.62 2.86 10.63
N ALA A 84 22.73 3.84 10.49
CA ALA A 84 23.10 5.22 10.18
C ALA A 84 23.97 5.88 11.27
N ILE A 85 23.97 5.33 12.49
CA ILE A 85 24.87 5.77 13.57
C ILE A 85 26.33 5.46 13.22
N PHE A 86 26.57 4.35 12.53
CA PHE A 86 27.89 3.85 12.17
C PHE A 86 28.28 4.19 10.73
N SER A 87 27.30 4.14 9.82
CA SER A 87 27.49 4.40 8.39
C SER A 87 26.21 4.94 7.77
N VAL A 88 26.26 6.20 7.33
CA VAL A 88 25.16 6.87 6.62
C VAL A 88 24.76 6.10 5.36
N VAL A 89 25.72 5.51 4.65
CA VAL A 89 25.47 4.73 3.42
C VAL A 89 24.67 3.47 3.73
N LEU A 90 25.05 2.70 4.75
CA LEU A 90 24.31 1.49 5.14
C LEU A 90 22.92 1.83 5.63
N GLY A 91 22.79 2.86 6.45
CA GLY A 91 21.48 3.36 6.86
C GLY A 91 20.62 3.76 5.67
N GLY A 92 21.19 4.51 4.72
CA GLY A 92 20.51 4.94 3.51
C GLY A 92 20.00 3.79 2.64
N ILE A 93 20.78 2.70 2.47
CA ILE A 93 20.36 1.50 1.74
C ILE A 93 19.14 0.86 2.40
N LEU A 94 19.10 0.78 3.73
CA LEU A 94 17.96 0.20 4.44
C LEU A 94 16.72 1.07 4.36
N TYR A 95 16.86 2.40 4.46
CA TYR A 95 15.75 3.32 4.23
C TYR A 95 15.18 3.17 2.82
N LEU A 96 16.06 3.11 1.81
CA LEU A 96 15.66 2.90 0.43
C LEU A 96 14.89 1.59 0.26
N SER A 97 15.38 0.50 0.85
CA SER A 97 14.73 -0.80 0.83
C SER A 97 13.34 -0.75 1.49
N GLY A 98 13.20 -0.04 2.61
CA GLY A 98 11.91 0.21 3.27
C GLY A 98 10.93 0.97 2.36
N HIS A 99 11.40 2.01 1.66
CA HIS A 99 10.57 2.73 0.69
C HIS A 99 10.13 1.83 -0.46
N LEU A 100 11.01 0.97 -0.99
CA LEU A 100 10.64 0.02 -2.04
C LEU A 100 9.57 -0.97 -1.60
N LEU A 101 9.61 -1.46 -0.35
CA LEU A 101 8.53 -2.30 0.20
C LEU A 101 7.20 -1.54 0.27
N LEU A 102 7.19 -0.29 0.72
CA LEU A 102 5.98 0.54 0.74
C LEU A 102 5.46 0.81 -0.67
N ILE A 103 6.34 1.13 -1.62
CA ILE A 103 6.00 1.32 -3.03
C ILE A 103 5.34 0.06 -3.57
N TYR A 104 5.96 -1.10 -3.34
CA TYR A 104 5.40 -2.37 -3.79
C TYR A 104 4.01 -2.62 -3.20
N SER A 105 3.83 -2.39 -1.90
CA SER A 105 2.54 -2.57 -1.23
C SER A 105 1.44 -1.66 -1.79
N LEU A 106 1.77 -0.40 -2.09
CA LEU A 106 0.86 0.55 -2.70
C LEU A 106 0.60 0.22 -4.18
N TYR A 107 1.64 -0.14 -4.93
CA TYR A 107 1.53 -0.50 -6.35
C TYR A 107 0.60 -1.67 -6.60
N VAL A 108 0.70 -2.73 -5.79
CA VAL A 108 -0.16 -3.92 -5.92
C VAL A 108 -1.64 -3.58 -5.68
N THR A 109 -1.93 -2.59 -4.84
CA THR A 109 -3.29 -2.22 -4.45
C THR A 109 -3.84 -0.98 -5.16
N THR A 110 -3.02 -0.27 -5.94
CA THR A 110 -3.40 1.01 -6.58
C THR A 110 -3.66 0.84 -8.07
N LEU A 111 -4.77 1.35 -8.55
CA LEU A 111 -4.96 1.59 -9.97
C LEU A 111 -4.20 2.85 -10.38
N ILE A 112 -3.20 2.70 -11.25
CA ILE A 112 -2.45 3.84 -11.78
C ILE A 112 -3.32 4.62 -12.76
N THR A 113 -3.56 5.89 -12.48
CA THR A 113 -4.34 6.82 -13.30
C THR A 113 -3.47 8.00 -13.72
N LYS A 114 -3.98 8.85 -14.62
CA LYS A 114 -3.31 10.11 -15.02
C LYS A 114 -2.93 10.98 -13.80
N LYS A 115 -3.74 10.97 -12.73
CA LYS A 115 -3.45 11.71 -11.50
C LYS A 115 -2.13 11.28 -10.85
N HIS A 116 -1.85 9.97 -10.83
CA HIS A 116 -0.59 9.45 -10.28
C HIS A 116 0.62 9.91 -11.09
N VAL A 117 0.49 9.90 -12.42
CA VAL A 117 1.57 10.34 -13.32
C VAL A 117 1.84 11.84 -13.13
N VAL A 118 0.80 12.66 -13.11
CA VAL A 118 0.92 14.11 -12.87
C VAL A 118 1.54 14.37 -11.50
N CYS A 119 1.09 13.69 -10.45
CA CYS A 119 1.63 13.82 -9.11
C CYS A 119 3.11 13.41 -9.04
N PHE A 120 3.50 12.32 -9.71
CA PHE A 120 4.90 11.90 -9.81
C PHE A 120 5.78 13.00 -10.41
N PHE A 121 5.39 13.53 -11.57
CA PHE A 121 6.19 14.58 -12.23
C PHE A 121 6.20 15.90 -11.45
N ALA A 122 5.07 16.29 -10.85
CA ALA A 122 5.01 17.48 -10.02
C ALA A 122 5.95 17.39 -8.81
N PHE A 123 5.96 16.22 -8.14
CA PHE A 123 6.77 16.03 -6.95
C PHE A 123 8.26 15.87 -7.27
N ILE A 124 8.62 15.19 -8.36
CA ILE A 124 10.02 15.08 -8.79
C ILE A 124 10.57 16.43 -9.22
N LEU A 125 9.79 17.25 -9.93
CA LEU A 125 10.22 18.61 -10.31
C LEU A 125 10.46 19.48 -9.07
N LEU A 126 9.58 19.40 -8.06
CA LEU A 126 9.79 20.10 -6.79
C LEU A 126 11.07 19.66 -6.10
N LEU A 127 11.31 18.36 -5.95
CA LEU A 127 12.53 17.85 -5.32
C LEU A 127 13.78 18.20 -6.12
N MET A 128 13.72 18.12 -7.45
CA MET A 128 14.81 18.52 -8.33
C MET A 128 15.17 19.99 -8.15
N SER A 129 14.18 20.88 -8.07
CA SER A 129 14.44 22.30 -7.81
C SER A 129 15.18 22.52 -6.49
N ILE A 130 14.78 21.80 -5.44
CA ILE A 130 15.47 21.84 -4.14
C ILE A 130 16.91 21.32 -4.27
N LEU A 131 17.13 20.18 -4.94
CA LEU A 131 18.46 19.59 -5.10
C LEU A 131 19.41 20.46 -5.91
N ILE A 132 18.93 21.12 -6.96
CA ILE A 132 19.73 22.06 -7.76
C ILE A 132 20.20 23.23 -6.88
N ILE A 133 19.33 23.76 -6.03
CA ILE A 133 19.67 24.86 -5.13
C ILE A 133 20.71 24.39 -4.08
N LEU A 134 20.57 23.17 -3.56
CA LEU A 134 21.40 22.67 -2.45
C LEU A 134 22.76 22.11 -2.89
N PHE A 135 22.87 21.53 -4.08
CA PHE A 135 24.02 20.74 -4.54
C PHE A 135 24.51 21.13 -5.94
N ASN A 136 24.40 22.41 -6.30
CA ASN A 136 24.81 22.91 -7.62
C ASN A 136 26.28 22.55 -7.95
N ASP A 137 27.15 22.59 -6.93
CA ASP A 137 28.60 22.39 -7.09
C ASP A 137 29.08 20.99 -6.68
N ASP A 138 28.18 20.12 -6.19
CA ASP A 138 28.49 18.73 -5.77
C ASP A 138 27.69 17.69 -6.57
N LEU A 139 28.21 17.36 -7.76
CA LEU A 139 27.58 16.39 -8.68
C LEU A 139 27.41 15.00 -8.06
N LYS A 140 28.30 14.59 -7.15
CA LYS A 140 28.23 13.27 -6.49
C LYS A 140 27.02 13.19 -5.54
N SER A 141 26.91 14.14 -4.64
CA SER A 141 25.77 14.24 -3.72
C SER A 141 24.47 14.45 -4.49
N PHE A 142 24.46 15.32 -5.50
CA PHE A 142 23.33 15.51 -6.39
C PHE A 142 22.82 14.19 -6.99
N SER A 143 23.71 13.36 -7.54
CA SER A 143 23.32 12.11 -8.19
C SER A 143 22.68 11.11 -7.21
N ILE A 144 23.19 11.02 -5.98
CA ILE A 144 22.64 10.14 -4.94
C ILE A 144 21.24 10.60 -4.53
N TYR A 145 21.10 11.89 -4.23
CA TYR A 145 19.80 12.44 -3.81
C TYR A 145 18.79 12.51 -4.95
N PHE A 146 19.24 12.61 -6.21
CA PHE A 146 18.38 12.50 -7.38
C PHE A 146 17.70 11.12 -7.47
N LEU A 147 18.49 10.04 -7.36
CA LEU A 147 17.95 8.69 -7.34
C LEU A 147 16.95 8.50 -6.19
N TYR A 148 17.28 8.99 -5.01
CA TYR A 148 16.39 8.95 -3.86
C TYR A 148 15.09 9.72 -4.11
N SER A 149 15.17 10.89 -4.75
CA SER A 149 14.00 11.71 -5.11
C SER A 149 13.04 11.03 -6.07
N ILE A 150 13.54 10.24 -7.01
CA ILE A 150 12.69 9.42 -7.90
C ILE A 150 11.86 8.44 -7.07
N ILE A 151 12.47 7.76 -6.11
CA ILE A 151 11.82 6.76 -5.27
C ILE A 151 10.78 7.41 -4.35
N LEU A 152 11.11 8.54 -3.73
CA LEU A 152 10.16 9.31 -2.93
C LEU A 152 8.97 9.80 -3.76
N SER A 153 9.23 10.32 -4.97
CA SER A 153 8.18 10.80 -5.87
C SER A 153 7.23 9.68 -6.29
N LEU A 154 7.77 8.49 -6.56
CA LEU A 154 6.96 7.32 -6.89
C LEU A 154 6.10 6.87 -5.70
N LYS A 155 6.69 6.81 -4.49
CA LYS A 155 5.96 6.50 -3.26
C LYS A 155 4.81 7.48 -3.05
N PHE A 156 5.10 8.77 -3.18
CA PHE A 156 4.13 9.84 -2.98
C PHE A 156 2.99 9.78 -4.00
N ALA A 157 3.33 9.59 -5.27
CA ALA A 157 2.34 9.44 -6.34
C ALA A 157 1.38 8.28 -6.08
N LEU A 158 1.88 7.11 -5.68
CA LEU A 158 1.03 5.96 -5.37
C LEU A 158 0.18 6.18 -4.11
N ALA A 159 0.72 6.90 -3.12
CA ALA A 159 0.03 7.18 -1.87
C ALA A 159 -1.20 8.09 -2.03
N ILE A 160 -1.31 8.86 -3.12
CA ILE A 160 -2.44 9.80 -3.36
C ILE A 160 -3.81 9.12 -3.35
N SER A 161 -3.85 7.82 -3.66
CA SER A 161 -5.08 7.02 -3.57
C SER A 161 -5.47 6.65 -2.12
N TYR A 162 -4.59 6.88 -1.15
CA TYR A 162 -4.76 6.49 0.25
C TYR A 162 -4.47 7.69 1.14
N PRO A 163 -5.47 8.53 1.51
CA PRO A 163 -5.24 9.80 2.20
C PRO A 163 -4.35 9.71 3.44
N LYS A 164 -4.52 8.66 4.25
CA LYS A 164 -3.69 8.46 5.45
C LYS A 164 -2.23 8.11 5.11
N TYR A 165 -1.99 7.28 4.07
CA TYR A 165 -0.65 7.00 3.55
C TYR A 165 -0.03 8.23 2.89
N PHE A 166 -0.84 9.02 2.21
CA PHE A 166 -0.40 10.26 1.58
C PHE A 166 0.12 11.26 2.62
N ILE A 167 -0.65 11.49 3.69
CA ILE A 167 -0.25 12.38 4.80
C ILE A 167 1.02 11.85 5.48
N ALA A 168 1.09 10.56 5.78
CA ALA A 168 2.29 9.94 6.36
C ALA A 168 3.50 10.09 5.44
N SER A 169 3.33 9.89 4.12
CA SER A 169 4.39 10.06 3.12
C SER A 169 4.85 11.52 3.02
N LEU A 170 3.92 12.48 3.10
CA LEU A 170 4.23 13.91 3.06
C LEU A 170 5.08 14.32 4.27
N ILE A 171 4.69 13.92 5.47
CA ILE A 171 5.42 14.23 6.70
C ILE A 171 6.80 13.56 6.68
N PHE A 172 6.88 12.32 6.21
CA PHE A 172 8.16 11.64 6.06
C PHE A 172 9.07 12.34 5.05
N ALA A 173 8.56 12.73 3.88
CA ALA A 173 9.32 13.48 2.88
C ALA A 173 9.78 14.85 3.40
N LEU A 174 8.96 15.52 4.22
CA LEU A 174 9.35 16.76 4.90
C LEU A 174 10.55 16.53 5.83
N SER A 175 10.57 15.44 6.59
CA SER A 175 11.73 15.05 7.40
C SER A 175 12.99 14.88 6.57
N ASP A 176 12.87 14.19 5.43
CA ASP A 176 13.99 13.95 4.53
C ASP A 176 14.53 15.25 3.94
N ILE A 177 13.64 16.16 3.49
CA ILE A 177 14.01 17.48 2.97
C ILE A 177 14.73 18.30 4.05
N VAL A 178 14.17 18.36 5.26
CA VAL A 178 14.80 19.07 6.39
C VAL A 178 16.15 18.45 6.74
N GLY A 179 16.27 17.12 6.69
CA GLY A 179 17.53 16.40 6.90
C GLY A 179 18.58 16.77 5.87
N VAL A 180 18.21 16.85 4.59
CA VAL A 180 19.12 17.24 3.50
C VAL A 180 19.54 18.72 3.63
N ILE A 181 18.61 19.62 3.90
CA ILE A 181 18.91 21.04 4.14
C ILE A 181 19.88 21.20 5.32
N ARG A 182 19.65 20.43 6.38
CA ARG A 182 20.54 20.42 7.54
C ARG A 182 21.96 20.01 7.15
N LEU A 183 22.11 18.92 6.38
CA LEU A 183 23.41 18.43 5.94
C LEU A 183 24.13 19.41 5.01
N ALA A 184 23.39 20.19 4.23
CA ALA A 184 23.96 21.14 3.27
C ALA A 184 24.40 22.48 3.91
N TYR A 185 23.64 22.98 4.90
CA TYR A 185 23.83 24.36 5.37
C TYR A 185 24.14 24.50 6.87
N PHE A 186 23.87 23.45 7.66
CA PHE A 186 24.01 23.59 9.11
C PHE A 186 25.00 22.57 9.65
N ASP A 187 25.89 23.07 10.49
CA ASP A 187 26.77 22.21 11.26
C ASP A 187 25.93 21.31 12.21
N ASP A 188 26.39 20.11 12.49
CA ASP A 188 25.73 19.17 13.39
C ASP A 188 25.52 19.70 14.82
N SER A 189 26.04 20.88 15.12
CA SER A 189 25.96 21.55 16.41
C SER A 189 24.58 22.10 16.76
N ILE A 190 23.68 22.33 15.78
CA ILE A 190 22.38 22.94 16.07
C ILE A 190 21.38 21.88 16.54
N PHE A 191 21.35 21.68 17.84
CA PHE A 191 20.49 20.69 18.53
C PHE A 191 19.00 20.78 18.13
N ILE A 192 18.44 21.99 18.05
CA ILE A 192 17.02 22.22 17.73
C ILE A 192 16.66 21.63 16.38
N PHE A 193 17.50 21.80 15.35
CA PHE A 193 17.26 21.22 14.02
C PHE A 193 17.29 19.69 14.04
N ASN A 194 18.18 19.12 14.84
CA ASN A 194 18.26 17.67 14.99
C ASN A 194 17.02 17.09 15.64
N VAL A 195 16.54 17.70 16.72
CA VAL A 195 15.33 17.24 17.41
C VAL A 195 14.09 17.43 16.51
N PHE A 196 14.01 18.55 15.80
CA PHE A 196 12.91 18.82 14.87
C PHE A 196 12.88 17.77 13.74
N THR A 197 14.01 17.49 13.10
CA THR A 197 14.09 16.48 12.03
C THR A 197 13.64 15.12 12.55
N LEU A 198 14.10 14.69 13.72
CA LEU A 198 13.70 13.43 14.35
C LEU A 198 12.21 13.43 14.74
N ALA A 199 11.68 14.55 15.23
CA ALA A 199 10.27 14.66 15.58
C ALA A 199 9.37 14.48 14.36
N VAL A 200 9.70 15.14 13.24
CA VAL A 200 8.96 15.01 11.98
C VAL A 200 9.09 13.58 11.42
N TYR A 201 10.28 12.99 11.50
CA TYR A 201 10.51 11.61 11.10
C TYR A 201 9.63 10.62 11.89
N TYR A 202 9.68 10.66 13.22
CA TYR A 202 8.89 9.74 14.05
C TYR A 202 7.38 10.03 13.98
N ALA A 203 6.97 11.27 13.71
CA ALA A 203 5.57 11.57 13.39
C ALA A 203 5.13 10.88 12.09
N GLY A 204 5.96 10.88 11.06
CA GLY A 204 5.73 10.12 9.83
C GLY A 204 5.62 8.61 10.09
N ILE A 205 6.53 8.04 10.87
CA ILE A 205 6.49 6.62 11.28
C ILE A 205 5.21 6.32 12.06
N ALA A 206 4.84 7.14 13.03
CA ALA A 206 3.60 6.97 13.81
C ALA A 206 2.35 6.96 12.93
N LEU A 207 2.28 7.86 11.95
CA LEU A 207 1.18 7.89 10.99
C LEU A 207 1.16 6.67 10.07
N TYR A 208 2.31 6.14 9.66
CA TYR A 208 2.36 4.86 8.94
C TYR A 208 1.85 3.70 9.81
N THR A 209 2.23 3.65 11.08
CA THR A 209 1.78 2.58 11.99
C THR A 209 0.27 2.61 12.23
N LEU A 210 -0.33 3.80 12.28
CA LEU A 210 -1.79 3.97 12.39
C LEU A 210 -2.53 3.33 11.22
N ASN A 211 -1.93 3.29 10.03
CA ASN A 211 -2.54 2.63 8.86
C ASN A 211 -2.67 1.11 9.01
N ALA A 212 -1.90 0.47 9.89
CA ALA A 212 -2.05 -0.97 10.18
C ALA A 212 -3.40 -1.31 10.83
N TYR A 213 -4.03 -0.32 11.48
CA TYR A 213 -5.34 -0.45 12.10
C TYR A 213 -6.52 -0.08 11.19
N ASP A 214 -6.28 0.22 9.93
CA ASP A 214 -7.35 0.61 8.98
C ASP A 214 -8.17 -0.64 8.58
N TYR A 215 -9.12 -0.99 9.44
CA TYR A 215 -10.00 -2.17 9.28
C TYR A 215 -11.03 -2.02 8.17
N GLU A 216 -11.43 -0.79 7.88
CA GLU A 216 -12.60 -0.53 7.04
C GLU A 216 -12.31 -0.64 5.55
N ARG A 217 -11.05 -0.75 5.15
CA ARG A 217 -10.75 -0.97 3.74
C ARG A 217 -10.72 -2.46 3.45
N LYS A 218 -11.87 -2.98 3.06
CA LYS A 218 -11.95 -4.22 2.30
C LYS A 218 -10.86 -4.20 1.22
N PRO A 219 -10.16 -5.31 0.96
CA PRO A 219 -9.15 -5.34 -0.07
C PRO A 219 -9.74 -4.79 -1.37
N VAL A 220 -9.14 -3.73 -1.88
CA VAL A 220 -9.63 -3.13 -3.13
C VAL A 220 -9.23 -4.04 -4.27
N VAL A 221 -10.21 -4.56 -4.96
CA VAL A 221 -9.99 -5.32 -6.19
C VAL A 221 -9.55 -4.34 -7.27
N THR A 222 -8.40 -4.59 -7.90
CA THR A 222 -7.78 -3.69 -8.88
C THR A 222 -7.92 -4.21 -10.30
N TRP A 223 -7.70 -3.35 -11.30
CA TRP A 223 -7.60 -3.78 -12.71
C TRP A 223 -6.55 -4.87 -12.93
N ARG A 224 -5.44 -4.81 -12.19
CA ARG A 224 -4.41 -5.84 -12.24
C ARG A 224 -4.95 -7.17 -11.74
N ASN A 225 -5.66 -7.18 -10.62
CA ASN A 225 -6.28 -8.37 -10.06
C ASN A 225 -7.26 -8.98 -11.08
N MET A 226 -8.10 -8.13 -11.70
CA MET A 226 -9.06 -8.58 -12.72
C MET A 226 -8.39 -9.11 -13.98
N THR A 227 -7.29 -8.48 -14.40
CA THR A 227 -6.51 -8.94 -15.55
C THR A 227 -5.83 -10.27 -15.28
N VAL A 228 -5.23 -10.45 -14.10
CA VAL A 228 -4.60 -11.71 -13.69
C VAL A 228 -5.64 -12.81 -13.56
N LEU A 229 -6.78 -12.53 -12.91
CA LEU A 229 -7.89 -13.46 -12.81
C LEU A 229 -8.39 -13.87 -14.21
N SER A 230 -8.66 -12.90 -15.07
CA SER A 230 -9.13 -13.15 -16.44
C SER A 230 -8.18 -14.04 -17.24
N ARG A 231 -6.87 -13.74 -17.18
CA ARG A 231 -5.85 -14.54 -17.86
C ARG A 231 -5.88 -15.98 -17.37
N ASN A 232 -5.88 -16.16 -16.04
CA ASN A 232 -5.88 -17.51 -15.47
C ASN A 232 -7.12 -18.31 -15.83
N LEU A 233 -8.30 -17.68 -15.87
CA LEU A 233 -9.55 -18.37 -16.26
C LEU A 233 -9.57 -18.70 -17.76
N ILE A 234 -9.11 -17.78 -18.61
CA ILE A 234 -9.00 -18.01 -20.06
C ILE A 234 -8.00 -19.13 -20.37
N ASP A 235 -6.83 -19.13 -19.71
CA ASP A 235 -5.79 -20.15 -19.90
C ASP A 235 -6.25 -21.57 -19.48
N LYS A 236 -7.31 -21.66 -18.70
CA LYS A 236 -7.95 -22.92 -18.26
C LYS A 236 -9.23 -23.26 -19.01
N ASP A 237 -9.52 -22.51 -20.06
CA ASP A 237 -10.74 -22.67 -20.86
C ASP A 237 -12.00 -22.69 -19.96
N ILE A 238 -12.06 -21.76 -18.99
CA ILE A 238 -13.20 -21.55 -18.12
C ILE A 238 -14.01 -20.40 -18.70
N ARG A 239 -15.27 -20.66 -19.03
CA ARG A 239 -16.17 -19.66 -19.61
C ARG A 239 -16.76 -18.80 -18.50
N PHE A 240 -16.50 -17.48 -18.55
CA PHE A 240 -16.93 -16.55 -17.53
C PHE A 240 -17.20 -15.14 -18.10
N CYS A 241 -17.86 -14.30 -17.31
CA CYS A 241 -17.92 -12.86 -17.57
C CYS A 241 -18.02 -12.06 -16.27
N PHE A 242 -17.47 -10.86 -16.25
CA PHE A 242 -17.66 -9.91 -15.16
C PHE A 242 -19.07 -9.33 -15.17
N THR A 243 -19.64 -9.25 -13.98
CA THR A 243 -20.99 -8.72 -13.74
C THR A 243 -20.95 -7.56 -12.74
N HIS A 244 -22.08 -6.95 -12.44
CA HIS A 244 -22.23 -5.87 -11.44
C HIS A 244 -21.27 -4.69 -11.68
N GLY A 245 -20.60 -4.20 -10.64
CA GLY A 245 -19.75 -3.02 -10.69
C GLY A 245 -18.60 -3.14 -11.69
N TRP A 246 -17.81 -4.20 -11.59
CA TRP A 246 -16.70 -4.48 -12.51
C TRP A 246 -17.16 -4.70 -13.95
N GLY A 247 -18.29 -5.36 -14.15
CA GLY A 247 -18.86 -5.50 -15.49
C GLY A 247 -19.15 -4.15 -16.13
N LYS A 248 -19.68 -3.20 -15.34
CA LYS A 248 -19.93 -1.83 -15.82
C LYS A 248 -18.63 -1.06 -16.11
N ASP A 249 -17.64 -1.17 -15.24
CA ASP A 249 -16.35 -0.49 -15.39
C ASP A 249 -15.60 -0.98 -16.62
N ILE A 250 -15.53 -2.30 -16.81
CA ILE A 250 -14.92 -2.92 -18.00
C ILE A 250 -15.64 -2.47 -19.27
N ALA A 251 -16.98 -2.50 -19.25
CA ALA A 251 -17.80 -2.08 -20.39
C ALA A 251 -17.64 -0.61 -20.74
N ASN A 252 -17.30 0.25 -19.77
CA ASN A 252 -17.05 1.67 -19.97
C ASN A 252 -15.59 1.99 -20.30
N GLY A 253 -14.67 1.05 -20.11
CA GLY A 253 -13.23 1.30 -20.19
C GLY A 253 -12.74 2.33 -19.18
N LYS A 254 -13.48 2.55 -18.09
CA LYS A 254 -13.21 3.54 -17.05
C LYS A 254 -13.48 2.93 -15.69
N TYR A 255 -12.63 3.28 -14.73
CA TYR A 255 -12.84 2.96 -13.33
C TYR A 255 -13.86 3.97 -12.76
N LEU A 256 -15.08 3.52 -12.53
CA LEU A 256 -16.17 4.39 -12.07
C LEU A 256 -16.21 4.48 -10.54
N ALA A 257 -15.83 3.39 -9.84
CA ALA A 257 -15.83 3.33 -8.40
C ALA A 257 -14.76 2.37 -7.87
N MET A 258 -14.38 2.50 -6.60
CA MET A 258 -13.58 1.50 -5.91
C MET A 258 -14.45 0.30 -5.58
N HIS A 259 -14.01 -0.90 -6.00
CA HIS A 259 -14.70 -2.16 -5.69
C HIS A 259 -13.96 -2.91 -4.61
N SER A 260 -14.67 -3.34 -3.57
CA SER A 260 -14.15 -4.20 -2.52
C SER A 260 -14.16 -5.68 -2.91
N ASP A 261 -14.88 -6.01 -3.98
CA ASP A 261 -15.13 -7.35 -4.45
C ASP A 261 -15.30 -7.38 -5.97
N ALA A 262 -15.11 -8.56 -6.55
CA ALA A 262 -15.43 -8.82 -7.93
C ALA A 262 -16.60 -9.80 -8.02
N TYR A 263 -17.46 -9.60 -8.99
CA TYR A 263 -18.54 -10.51 -9.32
C TYR A 263 -18.33 -11.09 -10.70
N ILE A 264 -18.28 -12.42 -10.78
CA ILE A 264 -18.23 -13.13 -12.05
C ILE A 264 -19.42 -14.11 -12.15
N ALA A 265 -19.96 -14.22 -13.35
CA ALA A 265 -20.76 -15.35 -13.73
C ALA A 265 -19.86 -16.37 -14.42
N VAL A 266 -19.98 -17.63 -14.10
CA VAL A 266 -19.20 -18.73 -14.66
C VAL A 266 -20.17 -19.77 -15.20
N ASP A 267 -19.84 -20.39 -16.33
CA ASP A 267 -20.66 -21.46 -16.91
C ASP A 267 -20.77 -22.59 -15.89
N ARG A 268 -22.00 -23.08 -15.71
CA ARG A 268 -22.28 -24.17 -14.78
C ARG A 268 -21.47 -25.43 -15.12
N ASN A 269 -21.19 -25.66 -16.39
CA ASN A 269 -20.40 -26.81 -16.86
C ASN A 269 -18.91 -26.70 -16.48
N ASP A 270 -18.42 -25.50 -16.17
CA ASP A 270 -17.04 -25.26 -15.77
C ASP A 270 -16.83 -25.16 -14.26
N LYS A 271 -17.89 -25.46 -13.45
CA LYS A 271 -17.83 -25.40 -11.99
C LYS A 271 -16.63 -26.16 -11.43
N ASP A 272 -16.48 -27.43 -11.77
CA ASP A 272 -15.43 -28.30 -11.25
C ASP A 272 -14.03 -27.84 -11.66
N LYS A 273 -13.90 -27.30 -12.88
CA LYS A 273 -12.64 -26.72 -13.35
C LYS A 273 -12.25 -25.49 -12.49
N LEU A 274 -13.23 -24.62 -12.22
CA LEU A 274 -13.02 -23.43 -11.41
C LEU A 274 -12.64 -23.80 -9.98
N GLU A 275 -13.40 -24.67 -9.33
CA GLU A 275 -13.16 -25.08 -7.94
C GLU A 275 -11.78 -25.73 -7.74
N LYS A 276 -11.27 -26.48 -8.74
CA LYS A 276 -9.90 -27.00 -8.74
C LYS A 276 -8.83 -25.96 -8.99
N HIS A 277 -9.19 -24.84 -9.65
CA HIS A 277 -8.23 -23.82 -10.04
C HIS A 277 -8.09 -22.67 -9.03
N LEU A 278 -9.18 -22.22 -8.43
CA LEU A 278 -9.17 -21.10 -7.47
C LEU A 278 -8.21 -21.30 -6.28
N PRO A 279 -8.07 -22.49 -5.68
CA PRO A 279 -7.09 -22.71 -4.62
C PRO A 279 -5.64 -22.49 -5.07
N LYS A 280 -5.30 -22.74 -6.34
CA LYS A 280 -3.98 -22.48 -6.93
C LYS A 280 -3.69 -20.97 -7.07
N MET A 281 -4.74 -20.16 -7.08
CA MET A 281 -4.69 -18.69 -7.03
C MET A 281 -4.85 -18.16 -5.59
N GLU A 282 -4.67 -19.01 -4.58
CA GLU A 282 -4.81 -18.66 -3.16
C GLU A 282 -6.22 -18.21 -2.74
N TYR A 283 -7.25 -18.51 -3.53
CA TYR A 283 -8.63 -18.29 -3.13
C TYR A 283 -9.14 -19.42 -2.23
N LYS A 284 -9.77 -19.03 -1.13
CA LYS A 284 -10.45 -19.93 -0.19
C LYS A 284 -11.94 -19.61 -0.17
N VAL A 285 -12.77 -20.63 -0.08
CA VAL A 285 -14.22 -20.46 0.12
C VAL A 285 -14.44 -19.83 1.49
N VAL A 286 -15.20 -18.76 1.54
CA VAL A 286 -15.55 -18.03 2.77
C VAL A 286 -17.01 -18.24 3.10
N ASP A 287 -17.87 -18.28 2.06
CA ASP A 287 -19.31 -18.43 2.22
C ASP A 287 -19.93 -19.07 0.97
N CYS A 288 -21.10 -19.68 1.14
CA CYS A 288 -21.84 -20.33 0.08
C CYS A 288 -23.35 -20.13 0.31
N PHE A 289 -24.00 -19.52 -0.66
CA PHE A 289 -25.44 -19.30 -0.67
C PHE A 289 -26.11 -20.22 -1.70
N ASP A 290 -26.31 -21.47 -1.34
CA ASP A 290 -26.79 -22.51 -2.26
C ASP A 290 -28.11 -22.15 -2.95
N GLY A 291 -29.04 -21.51 -2.24
CA GLY A 291 -30.30 -21.04 -2.81
C GLY A 291 -30.17 -20.06 -3.98
N CYS A 292 -29.01 -19.36 -4.08
CA CYS A 292 -28.71 -18.39 -5.12
C CYS A 292 -27.61 -18.86 -6.09
N ASN A 293 -27.03 -20.05 -5.90
CA ASN A 293 -25.82 -20.49 -6.62
C ASN A 293 -24.70 -19.44 -6.57
N LEU A 294 -24.52 -18.80 -5.42
CA LEU A 294 -23.51 -17.76 -5.17
C LEU A 294 -22.48 -18.29 -4.17
N TYR A 295 -21.25 -18.31 -4.59
CA TYR A 295 -20.09 -18.70 -3.77
C TYR A 295 -19.20 -17.51 -3.56
N VAL A 296 -18.78 -17.28 -2.33
CA VAL A 296 -17.88 -16.20 -1.96
C VAL A 296 -16.51 -16.76 -1.65
N TYR A 297 -15.52 -16.33 -2.42
CA TYR A 297 -14.13 -16.70 -2.24
C TYR A 297 -13.36 -15.47 -1.76
N TYR A 298 -12.30 -15.72 -1.01
CA TYR A 298 -11.38 -14.68 -0.55
C TYR A 298 -9.93 -15.08 -0.80
N SER A 299 -9.13 -14.13 -1.28
CA SER A 299 -7.68 -14.23 -1.39
C SER A 299 -7.04 -12.99 -0.78
N GLU A 300 -5.96 -13.16 -0.02
CA GLU A 300 -5.18 -12.02 0.50
C GLU A 300 -4.59 -11.16 -0.62
N LEU A 301 -4.29 -11.77 -1.79
CA LEU A 301 -3.71 -11.09 -2.93
C LEU A 301 -4.76 -10.40 -3.82
N PHE A 302 -5.93 -11.02 -3.99
CA PHE A 302 -6.91 -10.62 -4.99
C PHE A 302 -8.21 -10.07 -4.41
N GLY A 303 -8.42 -10.18 -3.08
CA GLY A 303 -9.64 -9.73 -2.41
C GLY A 303 -10.81 -10.70 -2.56
N TYR A 304 -12.03 -10.18 -2.39
CA TYR A 304 -13.25 -10.99 -2.49
C TYR A 304 -13.65 -11.22 -3.95
N LEU A 305 -14.00 -12.49 -4.24
CA LEU A 305 -14.52 -12.91 -5.52
C LEU A 305 -15.88 -13.62 -5.29
N ASN A 306 -16.93 -13.00 -5.78
CA ASN A 306 -18.28 -13.54 -5.77
C ASN A 306 -18.52 -14.28 -7.09
N VAL A 307 -18.73 -15.57 -7.02
CA VAL A 307 -18.93 -16.45 -8.18
C VAL A 307 -20.37 -16.91 -8.21
N SER A 308 -21.06 -16.68 -9.30
CA SER A 308 -22.37 -17.27 -9.56
C SER A 308 -22.30 -18.24 -10.75
N PHE A 309 -22.71 -19.47 -10.56
CA PHE A 309 -22.80 -20.44 -11.65
C PHE A 309 -24.09 -20.24 -12.44
N ARG A 310 -23.95 -20.02 -13.73
CA ARG A 310 -25.05 -19.61 -14.62
C ARG A 310 -25.01 -20.42 -15.90
N GLU A 311 -26.13 -20.39 -16.60
CA GLU A 311 -26.25 -20.96 -17.93
C GLU A 311 -25.76 -19.93 -18.96
N PHE A 312 -24.85 -20.34 -19.82
CA PHE A 312 -24.31 -19.55 -20.90
C PHE A 312 -24.91 -20.02 -22.22
N THR A 313 -25.31 -19.04 -23.04
CA THR A 313 -25.71 -19.26 -24.42
C THR A 313 -24.51 -18.98 -25.35
N ASP A 314 -24.66 -19.17 -26.64
CA ASP A 314 -23.59 -18.87 -27.61
C ASP A 314 -23.14 -17.42 -27.55
N ASN A 315 -24.04 -16.48 -27.27
CA ASN A 315 -23.79 -15.04 -27.31
C ASN A 315 -23.93 -14.31 -25.97
N GLY A 316 -24.30 -15.02 -24.88
CA GLY A 316 -24.66 -14.35 -23.65
C GLY A 316 -24.63 -15.24 -22.40
N VAL A 317 -25.17 -14.67 -21.32
CA VAL A 317 -25.36 -15.32 -20.03
C VAL A 317 -26.77 -15.03 -19.51
N ILE A 318 -27.42 -16.04 -18.94
CA ILE A 318 -28.74 -15.91 -18.34
C ILE A 318 -28.57 -15.49 -16.87
N LEU A 319 -29.01 -14.28 -16.54
CA LEU A 319 -29.06 -13.76 -15.17
C LEU A 319 -30.53 -13.54 -14.76
N GLY A 320 -31.00 -14.39 -13.85
CA GLY A 320 -32.44 -14.44 -13.52
C GLY A 320 -33.28 -14.91 -14.70
N LYS A 321 -34.20 -14.04 -15.17
CA LYS A 321 -35.08 -14.33 -16.32
C LYS A 321 -34.64 -13.64 -17.62
N LYS A 322 -33.46 -12.97 -17.62
CA LYS A 322 -32.99 -12.21 -18.77
C LYS A 322 -31.65 -12.69 -19.27
N GLU A 323 -31.53 -12.73 -20.59
CA GLU A 323 -30.25 -12.98 -21.25
C GLU A 323 -29.50 -11.66 -21.45
N TYR A 324 -28.20 -11.65 -21.10
CA TYR A 324 -27.30 -10.52 -21.25
C TYR A 324 -26.19 -10.89 -22.23
N LYS A 325 -25.99 -10.05 -23.25
CA LYS A 325 -24.88 -10.24 -24.20
C LYS A 325 -23.53 -10.04 -23.51
N ILE A 326 -22.58 -10.92 -23.83
CA ILE A 326 -21.20 -10.80 -23.40
C ILE A 326 -20.38 -10.17 -24.52
N LYS A 327 -19.49 -9.24 -24.18
CA LYS A 327 -18.50 -8.67 -25.08
C LYS A 327 -17.12 -8.76 -24.45
N ASN A 328 -16.12 -9.03 -25.29
CA ASN A 328 -14.72 -8.97 -24.90
C ASN A 328 -14.22 -7.53 -25.09
N TYR A 329 -13.85 -6.88 -24.01
CA TYR A 329 -13.37 -5.51 -24.01
C TYR A 329 -11.85 -5.48 -24.10
N ARG A 330 -11.29 -4.60 -24.94
CA ARG A 330 -9.84 -4.47 -25.12
C ARG A 330 -9.15 -4.19 -23.78
N SER A 331 -8.12 -4.99 -23.48
CA SER A 331 -7.21 -4.77 -22.37
C SER A 331 -5.80 -4.59 -22.92
N LEU A 332 -5.06 -3.63 -22.40
CA LEU A 332 -3.64 -3.45 -22.72
C LEU A 332 -2.80 -4.68 -22.37
N PHE A 333 -3.30 -5.54 -21.47
CA PHE A 333 -2.57 -6.67 -20.89
C PHE A 333 -3.10 -8.04 -21.33
N LEU A 334 -4.22 -8.09 -22.07
CA LEU A 334 -4.86 -9.32 -22.52
C LEU A 334 -5.26 -9.21 -23.99
N LYS A 335 -4.61 -10.02 -24.86
CA LYS A 335 -4.94 -10.06 -26.31
C LYS A 335 -6.40 -10.48 -26.55
N ALA A 336 -6.90 -11.44 -25.78
CA ALA A 336 -8.28 -11.93 -25.87
C ALA A 336 -9.36 -10.95 -25.38
N GLY A 337 -8.93 -9.87 -24.67
CA GLY A 337 -9.84 -8.96 -24.00
C GLY A 337 -10.39 -9.54 -22.68
N ILE A 338 -11.19 -8.72 -21.97
CA ILE A 338 -11.84 -9.11 -20.72
C ILE A 338 -13.34 -9.30 -20.99
N PRO A 339 -13.90 -10.49 -20.75
CA PRO A 339 -15.33 -10.72 -20.97
C PRO A 339 -16.16 -10.02 -19.89
N ALA A 340 -17.11 -9.19 -20.29
CA ALA A 340 -18.07 -8.55 -19.40
C ALA A 340 -19.43 -8.39 -20.06
N ILE A 341 -20.47 -8.18 -19.23
CA ILE A 341 -21.81 -7.90 -19.72
C ILE A 341 -21.78 -6.64 -20.58
N ALA A 342 -22.33 -6.72 -21.79
CA ALA A 342 -22.45 -5.58 -22.67
C ALA A 342 -23.37 -4.50 -22.06
N LYS A 343 -23.04 -3.22 -22.27
CA LYS A 343 -23.97 -2.15 -21.96
C LYS A 343 -25.30 -2.40 -22.69
N ASN A 344 -26.39 -2.46 -21.93
CA ASN A 344 -27.68 -2.27 -22.57
C ASN A 344 -27.69 -0.83 -23.14
N LYS A 345 -27.87 -0.70 -24.45
CA LYS A 345 -28.27 0.57 -25.02
C LYS A 345 -29.69 0.81 -24.50
N THR A 346 -29.83 1.59 -23.40
CA THR A 346 -31.08 2.23 -23.04
C THR A 346 -31.39 3.30 -24.04
#